data_8de5df4c1b516ea4d305d772a636c1e0
#
_entry.id   8de5df4c1b516ea4d305d772a636c1e0
#
_cell.length_a   1.000
_cell.length_b   1.000
_cell.length_c   1.000
_cell.angle_alpha   90.00
_cell.angle_beta   90.00
_cell.angle_gamma   90.00
#
_symmetry.space_group_name_H-M   'P 1'
#
loop_
_entity.id
_entity.type
_entity.pdbx_description
1 polymer ?
#
loop_
_entity_poly.entity_id
_entity_poly.type
_entity_poly.pdbx_seq_one_letter_code
_entity_poly.pdbx_strand_id
1 'polypeptide(L)'
;MGLQALRVAAAVSNAYGNDGLEKLYTVMGTRFHHDNDDIDDPEILDDILKACGYPTRLRDAVADESLDKRIAADMDRAVAKVGKDVGVPLIVLDGGKGPGFFGPVCSPAPTGKAAVELWDAVITAGRTPGFYELKRSRETEPLFAERPEI
;
A
#
# COMPACT_ATOMS: atom_id res chain seq x y z
N MET A 1 0.52 10.06 -2.69
CA MET A 1 1.87 9.54 -2.98
C MET A 1 2.14 9.84 -4.43
N GLY A 2 3.15 10.65 -4.69
CA GLY A 2 3.54 11.05 -6.04
C GLY A 2 4.30 9.94 -6.78
N LEU A 3 4.47 10.10 -8.08
CA LEU A 3 5.22 9.16 -8.93
C LEU A 3 6.68 9.02 -8.45
N GLN A 4 7.28 10.09 -7.92
CA GLN A 4 8.63 10.10 -7.37
C GLN A 4 8.80 9.12 -6.20
N ALA A 5 7.89 9.16 -5.22
CA ALA A 5 7.88 8.21 -4.11
C ALA A 5 7.69 6.75 -4.59
N LEU A 6 6.87 6.52 -5.62
CA LEU A 6 6.72 5.18 -6.22
C LEU A 6 8.00 4.69 -6.90
N ARG A 7 8.77 5.58 -7.56
CA ARG A 7 10.06 5.21 -8.14
C ARG A 7 11.08 4.81 -7.06
N VAL A 8 11.14 5.54 -5.94
CA VAL A 8 11.98 5.16 -4.79
C VAL A 8 11.54 3.81 -4.22
N ALA A 9 10.24 3.58 -4.06
CA ALA A 9 9.71 2.30 -3.61
C ALA A 9 10.07 1.15 -4.55
N ALA A 10 10.01 1.36 -5.86
CA ALA A 10 10.44 0.38 -6.86
C ALA A 10 11.94 0.09 -6.78
N ALA A 11 12.78 1.10 -6.57
CA ALA A 11 14.21 0.94 -6.40
C ALA A 11 14.56 0.16 -5.12
N VAL A 12 13.88 0.45 -4.01
CA VAL A 12 14.03 -0.30 -2.74
C VAL A 12 13.58 -1.75 -2.93
N SER A 13 12.45 -1.98 -3.58
CA SER A 13 11.96 -3.33 -3.90
C SER A 13 12.95 -4.11 -4.77
N ASN A 14 13.62 -3.45 -5.72
CA ASN A 14 14.66 -4.09 -6.55
C ASN A 14 15.90 -4.47 -5.72
N ALA A 15 16.27 -3.66 -4.73
CA ALA A 15 17.47 -3.86 -3.94
C ALA A 15 17.28 -4.83 -2.76
N TYR A 16 16.09 -4.80 -2.13
CA TYR A 16 15.83 -5.46 -0.85
C TYR A 16 14.60 -6.39 -0.86
N GLY A 17 13.92 -6.53 -1.99
CA GLY A 17 12.72 -7.36 -2.08
C GLY A 17 11.50 -6.79 -1.36
N ASN A 18 10.54 -7.68 -1.09
CA ASN A 18 9.28 -7.29 -0.43
C ASN A 18 9.47 -6.85 1.01
N ASP A 19 10.36 -7.50 1.77
CA ASP A 19 10.63 -7.14 3.17
C ASP A 19 11.18 -5.71 3.26
N GLY A 20 12.05 -5.34 2.32
CA GLY A 20 12.56 -3.98 2.23
C GLY A 20 11.49 -2.97 1.85
N LEU A 21 10.60 -3.35 0.94
CA LEU A 21 9.47 -2.50 0.54
C LEU A 21 8.47 -2.32 1.69
N GLU A 22 8.17 -3.36 2.46
CA GLU A 22 7.30 -3.29 3.64
C GLU A 22 7.84 -2.30 4.67
N LYS A 23 9.15 -2.39 4.99
CA LYS A 23 9.78 -1.44 5.90
C LYS A 23 9.68 -0.01 5.41
N LEU A 24 10.01 0.24 4.13
CA LEU A 24 9.89 1.56 3.52
C LEU A 24 8.45 2.07 3.58
N TYR A 25 7.48 1.22 3.22
CA TYR A 25 6.06 1.58 3.22
C TYR A 25 5.59 2.00 4.61
N THR A 26 6.00 1.28 5.65
CA THR A 26 5.65 1.59 7.04
C THR A 26 6.22 2.95 7.46
N VAL A 27 7.51 3.19 7.22
CA VAL A 27 8.16 4.47 7.59
C VAL A 27 7.56 5.63 6.80
N MET A 28 7.43 5.47 5.47
CA MET A 28 6.88 6.50 4.59
C MET A 28 5.42 6.83 4.93
N GLY A 29 4.61 5.79 5.18
CA GLY A 29 3.22 5.95 5.58
C GLY A 29 3.07 6.66 6.93
N THR A 30 3.94 6.35 7.90
CA THR A 30 3.97 7.03 9.20
C THR A 30 4.29 8.51 9.02
N ARG A 31 5.33 8.84 8.27
CA ARG A 31 5.74 10.22 8.00
C ARG A 31 4.62 11.00 7.29
N PHE A 32 3.99 10.39 6.31
CA PHE A 32 2.90 11.04 5.56
C PHE A 32 1.62 11.23 6.39
N HIS A 33 1.15 10.17 7.08
CA HIS A 33 -0.17 10.17 7.72
C HIS A 33 -0.17 10.69 9.16
N HIS A 34 0.91 10.56 9.90
CA HIS A 34 1.00 10.99 11.29
C HIS A 34 1.81 12.28 11.45
N ASP A 35 2.90 12.42 10.69
CA ASP A 35 3.78 13.57 10.82
C ASP A 35 3.41 14.69 9.84
N ASN A 36 2.55 14.41 8.84
CA ASN A 36 2.15 15.31 7.75
C ASN A 36 3.34 15.80 6.91
N ASP A 37 4.35 14.97 6.76
CA ASP A 37 5.51 15.30 5.96
C ASP A 37 5.22 15.21 4.46
N ASP A 38 5.86 16.09 3.69
CA ASP A 38 5.85 15.99 2.24
C ASP A 38 6.84 14.91 1.77
N ILE A 39 6.33 13.73 1.50
CA ILE A 39 7.13 12.59 1.06
C ILE A 39 7.72 12.73 -0.36
N ASP A 40 7.40 13.78 -1.08
CA ASP A 40 8.04 14.14 -2.35
C ASP A 40 9.21 15.14 -2.13
N ASP A 41 9.42 15.63 -0.88
CA ASP A 41 10.59 16.43 -0.50
C ASP A 41 11.85 15.54 -0.44
N PRO A 42 12.93 15.93 -1.14
CA PRO A 42 14.18 15.16 -1.15
C PRO A 42 14.82 14.94 0.24
N GLU A 43 14.72 15.92 1.14
CA GLU A 43 15.28 15.80 2.50
C GLU A 43 14.48 14.81 3.33
N ILE A 44 13.16 14.83 3.21
CA ILE A 44 12.25 13.86 3.85
C ILE A 44 12.48 12.46 3.32
N LEU A 45 12.66 12.30 2.00
CA LEU A 45 13.00 11.00 1.40
C LEU A 45 14.34 10.46 1.91
N ASP A 46 15.34 11.30 2.07
CA ASP A 46 16.64 10.91 2.66
C ASP A 46 16.47 10.43 4.10
N ASP A 47 15.66 11.12 4.91
CA ASP A 47 15.44 10.76 6.30
C ASP A 47 14.62 9.46 6.41
N ILE A 48 13.63 9.25 5.54
CA ILE A 48 12.89 7.99 5.43
C ILE A 48 13.85 6.83 5.11
N LEU A 49 14.72 6.99 4.12
CA LEU A 49 15.70 5.98 3.75
C LEU A 49 16.67 5.67 4.90
N LYS A 50 17.16 6.69 5.61
CA LYS A 50 18.02 6.52 6.80
C LYS A 50 17.30 5.76 7.92
N ALA A 51 16.05 6.10 8.22
CA ALA A 51 15.23 5.42 9.22
C ALA A 51 15.02 3.93 8.86
N CYS A 52 14.94 3.62 7.56
CA CYS A 52 14.94 2.25 7.07
C CYS A 52 16.30 1.55 7.14
N GLY A 53 17.40 2.27 7.38
CA GLY A 53 18.76 1.75 7.28
C GLY A 53 19.22 1.56 5.82
N TYR A 54 18.62 2.28 4.88
CA TYR A 54 18.96 2.21 3.46
C TYR A 54 19.87 3.36 3.02
N PRO A 55 20.71 3.12 2.00
CA PRO A 55 21.53 4.19 1.44
C PRO A 55 20.69 5.30 0.82
N THR A 56 20.99 6.54 1.14
CA THR A 56 20.27 7.73 0.61
C THR A 56 20.38 7.88 -0.91
N ARG A 57 21.39 7.26 -1.55
CA ARG A 57 21.49 7.23 -3.03
C ARG A 57 20.27 6.59 -3.71
N LEU A 58 19.45 5.80 -3.00
CA LEU A 58 18.20 5.27 -3.56
C LEU A 58 17.18 6.36 -3.85
N ARG A 59 17.29 7.53 -3.24
CA ARG A 59 16.49 8.70 -3.62
C ARG A 59 16.71 9.12 -5.07
N ASP A 60 17.90 8.90 -5.65
CA ASP A 60 18.19 9.27 -7.03
C ASP A 60 17.23 8.62 -8.03
N ALA A 61 16.55 7.54 -7.59
CA ALA A 61 15.48 6.89 -8.35
C ALA A 61 14.29 7.81 -8.68
N VAL A 62 14.11 8.93 -7.99
CA VAL A 62 13.06 9.92 -8.33
C VAL A 62 13.17 10.40 -9.79
N ALA A 63 14.38 10.43 -10.35
CA ALA A 63 14.64 10.81 -11.72
C ALA A 63 14.70 9.63 -12.70
N ASP A 64 14.59 8.38 -12.22
CA ASP A 64 14.71 7.18 -13.06
C ASP A 64 13.36 6.80 -13.69
N GLU A 65 13.08 7.35 -14.87
CA GLU A 65 11.88 7.05 -15.64
C GLU A 65 11.81 5.59 -16.14
N SER A 66 12.93 4.85 -16.12
CA SER A 66 12.90 3.44 -16.52
C SER A 66 12.03 2.58 -15.58
N LEU A 67 11.81 3.03 -14.34
CA LEU A 67 10.97 2.38 -13.35
C LEU A 67 9.47 2.53 -13.65
N ASP A 68 9.06 3.52 -14.44
CA ASP A 68 7.64 3.82 -14.71
C ASP A 68 6.95 2.66 -15.42
N LYS A 69 7.67 1.96 -16.29
CA LYS A 69 7.12 0.77 -16.99
C LYS A 69 6.74 -0.34 -15.99
N ARG A 70 7.53 -0.55 -14.96
CA ARG A 70 7.22 -1.52 -13.90
C ARG A 70 6.03 -1.05 -13.08
N ILE A 71 6.02 0.22 -12.66
CA ILE A 71 4.93 0.81 -11.87
C ILE A 71 3.61 0.70 -12.63
N ALA A 72 3.60 1.03 -13.93
CA ALA A 72 2.43 0.90 -14.78
C ALA A 72 1.97 -0.57 -14.91
N ALA A 73 2.90 -1.51 -15.10
CA ALA A 73 2.57 -2.94 -15.19
C ALA A 73 1.98 -3.49 -13.89
N ASP A 74 2.44 -3.02 -12.73
CA ASP A 74 1.88 -3.41 -11.42
C ASP A 74 0.44 -2.88 -11.27
N MET A 75 0.19 -1.64 -11.70
CA MET A 75 -1.15 -1.05 -11.73
C MET A 75 -2.08 -1.82 -12.70
N ASP A 76 -1.62 -2.11 -13.90
CA ASP A 76 -2.39 -2.85 -14.90
C ASP A 76 -2.80 -4.24 -14.39
N ARG A 77 -1.89 -4.93 -13.68
CA ARG A 77 -2.19 -6.23 -13.05
C ARG A 77 -3.27 -6.12 -11.98
N ALA A 78 -3.23 -5.08 -11.16
CA ALA A 78 -4.23 -4.83 -10.12
C ALA A 78 -5.60 -4.56 -10.77
N VAL A 79 -5.65 -3.64 -11.73
CA VAL A 79 -6.88 -3.25 -12.46
C VAL A 79 -7.49 -4.42 -13.23
N ALA A 80 -6.66 -5.28 -13.84
CA ALA A 80 -7.14 -6.46 -14.56
C ALA A 80 -7.87 -7.47 -13.66
N LYS A 81 -7.61 -7.45 -12.34
CA LYS A 81 -8.24 -8.37 -11.37
C LYS A 81 -9.54 -7.83 -10.76
N VAL A 82 -9.65 -6.53 -10.57
CA VAL A 82 -10.73 -5.92 -9.78
C VAL A 82 -11.52 -4.83 -10.52
N GLY A 83 -11.09 -4.46 -11.74
CA GLY A 83 -11.71 -3.36 -12.50
C GLY A 83 -11.08 -2.00 -12.21
N LYS A 84 -11.63 -0.94 -12.84
CA LYS A 84 -11.06 0.43 -12.78
C LYS A 84 -11.71 1.32 -11.74
N ASP A 85 -12.95 1.02 -11.32
CA ASP A 85 -13.75 1.87 -10.44
C ASP A 85 -13.57 1.48 -8.97
N VAL A 86 -12.32 1.30 -8.56
CA VAL A 86 -11.95 0.86 -7.21
C VAL A 86 -10.79 1.68 -6.66
N GLY A 87 -10.70 1.74 -5.34
CA GLY A 87 -9.57 2.34 -4.63
C GLY A 87 -8.62 1.29 -4.07
N VAL A 88 -8.06 1.56 -2.92
CA VAL A 88 -7.17 0.67 -2.17
C VAL A 88 -7.78 0.33 -0.81
N PRO A 89 -7.47 -0.85 -0.25
CA PRO A 89 -6.55 -1.87 -0.73
C PRO A 89 -7.16 -2.75 -1.83
N LEU A 90 -6.30 -3.28 -2.71
CA LEU A 90 -6.65 -4.35 -3.63
C LEU A 90 -6.01 -5.65 -3.14
N ILE A 91 -6.82 -6.66 -2.90
CA ILE A 91 -6.37 -7.96 -2.38
C ILE A 91 -6.63 -9.02 -3.42
N VAL A 92 -5.61 -9.78 -3.77
CA VAL A 92 -5.72 -10.95 -4.65
C VAL A 92 -5.33 -12.19 -3.88
N LEU A 93 -6.24 -13.14 -3.79
CA LEU A 93 -6.05 -14.37 -3.03
C LEU A 93 -5.09 -15.34 -3.73
N ASP A 94 -4.72 -16.40 -3.00
CA ASP A 94 -3.96 -17.55 -3.50
C ASP A 94 -2.64 -17.15 -4.20
N GLY A 95 -1.89 -16.25 -3.56
CA GLY A 95 -0.61 -15.78 -4.08
C GLY A 95 -0.72 -15.04 -5.43
N GLY A 96 -1.79 -14.28 -5.62
CA GLY A 96 -2.06 -13.52 -6.83
C GLY A 96 -2.76 -14.29 -7.96
N LYS A 97 -3.07 -15.57 -7.75
CA LYS A 97 -3.71 -16.44 -8.76
C LYS A 97 -5.23 -16.53 -8.60
N GLY A 98 -5.72 -16.31 -7.39
CA GLY A 98 -7.13 -16.42 -7.03
C GLY A 98 -7.98 -15.20 -7.42
N PRO A 99 -9.20 -15.11 -6.88
CA PRO A 99 -10.05 -13.95 -7.06
C PRO A 99 -9.43 -12.70 -6.43
N GLY A 100 -9.69 -11.55 -7.04
CA GLY A 100 -9.31 -10.25 -6.51
C GLY A 100 -10.53 -9.45 -6.09
N PHE A 101 -10.38 -8.58 -5.10
CA PHE A 101 -11.41 -7.67 -4.66
C PHE A 101 -10.82 -6.39 -4.05
N PHE A 102 -11.64 -5.36 -4.03
CA PHE A 102 -11.35 -4.09 -3.37
C PHE A 102 -11.84 -4.12 -1.93
N GLY A 103 -11.03 -3.67 -1.00
CA GLY A 103 -11.35 -3.64 0.42
C GLY A 103 -10.73 -4.81 1.21
N PRO A 104 -11.09 -4.94 2.51
CA PRO A 104 -12.07 -4.13 3.26
C PRO A 104 -11.56 -2.71 3.54
N VAL A 105 -12.47 -1.74 3.52
CA VAL A 105 -12.18 -0.36 3.94
C VAL A 105 -12.78 -0.13 5.32
N CYS A 106 -11.93 0.08 6.31
CA CYS A 106 -12.32 0.21 7.71
C CYS A 106 -11.76 1.51 8.31
N SER A 107 -12.57 2.19 9.11
CA SER A 107 -12.13 3.34 9.89
C SER A 107 -12.95 3.42 11.20
N PRO A 108 -12.30 3.19 12.36
CA PRO A 108 -10.94 2.68 12.53
C PRO A 108 -10.79 1.23 12.05
N ALA A 109 -9.56 0.79 11.83
CA ALA A 109 -9.28 -0.62 11.55
C ALA A 109 -9.56 -1.48 12.80
N PRO A 110 -10.27 -2.62 12.68
CA PRO A 110 -10.48 -3.52 13.81
C PRO A 110 -9.16 -4.17 14.24
N THR A 111 -9.07 -4.55 15.51
CA THR A 111 -7.91 -5.23 16.08
C THR A 111 -8.29 -6.56 16.74
N GLY A 112 -7.29 -7.40 17.03
CA GLY A 112 -7.48 -8.66 17.74
C GLY A 112 -8.48 -9.59 17.06
N LYS A 113 -9.37 -10.18 17.85
CA LYS A 113 -10.35 -11.15 17.37
C LYS A 113 -11.27 -10.58 16.27
N ALA A 114 -11.70 -9.33 16.42
CA ALA A 114 -12.60 -8.71 15.44
C ALA A 114 -11.92 -8.53 14.06
N ALA A 115 -10.61 -8.28 14.02
CA ALA A 115 -9.85 -8.21 12.77
C ALA A 115 -9.82 -9.58 12.07
N VAL A 116 -9.60 -10.66 12.82
CA VAL A 116 -9.57 -12.02 12.28
C VAL A 116 -10.94 -12.42 11.76
N GLU A 117 -12.01 -12.19 12.53
CA GLU A 117 -13.39 -12.49 12.10
C GLU A 117 -13.78 -11.73 10.82
N LEU A 118 -13.41 -10.45 10.73
CA LEU A 118 -13.62 -9.68 9.51
C LEU A 118 -12.82 -10.26 8.33
N TRP A 119 -11.56 -10.63 8.55
CA TRP A 119 -10.73 -11.22 7.51
C TRP A 119 -11.33 -12.54 6.98
N ASP A 120 -11.77 -13.42 7.85
CA ASP A 120 -12.41 -14.70 7.46
C ASP A 120 -13.69 -14.46 6.65
N ALA A 121 -14.48 -13.45 7.03
CA ALA A 121 -15.69 -13.07 6.28
C ALA A 121 -15.32 -12.53 4.88
N VAL A 122 -14.27 -11.70 4.78
CA VAL A 122 -13.78 -11.14 3.51
C VAL A 122 -13.26 -12.25 2.59
N ILE A 123 -12.50 -13.21 3.12
CA ILE A 123 -12.02 -14.37 2.35
C ILE A 123 -13.21 -15.22 1.83
N THR A 124 -14.19 -15.46 2.67
CA THR A 124 -15.41 -16.21 2.30
C THR A 124 -16.17 -15.49 1.19
N ALA A 125 -16.40 -14.19 1.35
CA ALA A 125 -17.07 -13.36 0.34
C ALA A 125 -16.30 -13.37 -0.99
N GLY A 126 -14.98 -13.12 -0.95
CA GLY A 126 -14.13 -13.09 -2.14
C GLY A 126 -14.05 -14.41 -2.90
N ARG A 127 -14.29 -15.55 -2.24
CA ARG A 127 -14.34 -16.89 -2.86
C ARG A 127 -15.73 -17.31 -3.29
N THR A 128 -16.78 -16.55 -2.93
CA THR A 128 -18.15 -16.89 -3.27
C THR A 128 -18.46 -16.50 -4.71
N PRO A 129 -18.76 -17.45 -5.62
CA PRO A 129 -19.13 -17.12 -6.99
C PRO A 129 -20.38 -16.24 -7.05
N GLY A 130 -20.33 -15.18 -7.85
CA GLY A 130 -21.45 -14.25 -8.01
C GLY A 130 -21.58 -13.20 -6.90
N PHE A 131 -20.68 -13.17 -5.92
CA PHE A 131 -20.59 -12.07 -4.98
C PHE A 131 -19.66 -10.99 -5.54
N TYR A 132 -20.16 -9.80 -5.76
CA TYR A 132 -19.41 -8.71 -6.39
C TYR A 132 -19.13 -7.54 -5.46
N GLU A 133 -20.11 -7.13 -4.63
CA GLU A 133 -19.98 -5.93 -3.83
C GLU A 133 -20.81 -5.99 -2.54
N LEU A 134 -20.22 -5.47 -1.46
CA LEU A 134 -20.90 -5.09 -0.23
C LEU A 134 -20.39 -3.72 0.19
N LYS A 135 -21.24 -2.70 0.13
CA LYS A 135 -20.88 -1.30 0.37
C LYS A 135 -21.88 -0.61 1.28
N ARG A 136 -21.38 0.28 2.10
CA ARG A 136 -22.19 1.29 2.81
C ARG A 136 -21.50 2.64 2.77
N SER A 137 -22.25 3.73 3.02
CA SER A 137 -21.69 5.07 3.11
C SER A 137 -20.68 5.15 4.26
N ARG A 138 -19.57 5.83 4.01
CA ARG A 138 -18.59 6.18 5.04
C ARG A 138 -19.02 7.50 5.68
N GLU A 139 -19.15 7.50 7.00
CA GLU A 139 -19.61 8.64 7.79
C GLU A 139 -18.47 9.32 8.56
N THR A 140 -17.28 8.74 8.52
CA THR A 140 -16.10 9.25 9.23
C THR A 140 -14.89 9.34 8.30
N GLU A 141 -14.04 10.32 8.56
CA GLU A 141 -12.72 10.38 7.93
C GLU A 141 -11.84 9.21 8.36
N PRO A 142 -10.77 8.90 7.62
CA PRO A 142 -9.81 7.87 8.02
C PRO A 142 -9.24 8.16 9.42
N LEU A 143 -9.37 7.20 10.31
CA LEU A 143 -8.80 7.23 11.65
C LEU A 143 -7.59 6.29 11.68
N PHE A 144 -6.43 6.86 11.94
CA PHE A 144 -5.20 6.09 12.09
C PHE A 144 -5.03 5.66 13.56
N ALA A 145 -4.42 4.49 13.78
CA ALA A 145 -4.00 4.04 15.10
C ALA A 145 -2.96 5.02 15.71
N GLU A 146 -2.49 4.71 16.92
CA GLU A 146 -1.34 5.44 17.49
C GLU A 146 -0.16 5.40 16.50
N ARG A 147 0.62 6.51 16.48
CA ARG A 147 1.79 6.61 15.63
C ARG A 147 2.77 5.47 15.95
N PRO A 148 3.12 4.62 14.97
CA PRO A 148 4.09 3.56 15.22
C PRO A 148 5.49 4.14 15.47
N GLU A 149 6.27 3.42 16.27
CA GLU A 149 7.72 3.68 16.39
C GLU A 149 8.42 3.22 15.10
N ILE A 150 9.23 4.12 14.51
CA ILE A 150 9.94 3.90 13.24
C ILE A 150 11.41 4.28 13.36
#